data_432b857a58bec2142c5f7f986bd28c5f
#
_entry.id   432b857a58bec2142c5f7f986bd28c5f
#
_cell.length_a   1.000
_cell.length_b   1.000
_cell.length_c   1.000
_cell.angle_alpha   90.00
_cell.angle_beta   90.00
_cell.angle_gamma   90.00
#
_symmetry.space_group_name_H-M   'P 1'
#
loop_
_entity.id
_entity.type
_entity.pdbx_description
1 polymer ?
#
loop_
_entity_poly.entity_id
_entity_poly.type
_entity_poly.pdbx_seq_one_letter_code
_entity_poly.pdbx_strand_id
1 'polypeptide(L)'
;RAQGVSLVERHLVSPEFISETEGRALLLSKDESMSIMINEEDHIRLQVITDGLSLEQAYDTADKLDTLLDENLEFAFDDKLGYLTQCPTNLGTGMRASVMLHLPALEKSRTIGRIAGNLSKLGLTIRGAYGEGSEPSGSLYQLSNQVTLGISEKAAIENLENLCLIHISEPTRQEAI
;
A
#
# COMPACT_ATOMS: atom_id res chain seq x y z
N ARG A 1 0.84 13.97 20.63
CA ARG A 1 -0.32 13.92 19.71
C ARG A 1 -0.08 14.69 18.40
N ALA A 2 0.42 15.92 18.41
CA ALA A 2 0.65 16.70 17.18
C ALA A 2 1.66 16.04 16.23
N GLN A 3 2.75 15.48 16.74
CA GLN A 3 3.74 14.74 15.92
C GLN A 3 3.13 13.49 15.27
N GLY A 4 2.28 12.73 15.98
CA GLY A 4 1.63 11.56 15.42
C GLY A 4 0.71 11.91 14.24
N VAL A 5 -0.09 12.95 14.35
CA VAL A 5 -0.97 13.42 13.26
C VAL A 5 -0.15 13.79 12.02
N SER A 6 0.96 14.51 12.19
CA SER A 6 1.85 14.86 11.06
C SER A 6 2.48 13.63 10.39
N LEU A 7 2.78 12.56 11.13
CA LEU A 7 3.27 11.30 10.56
C LEU A 7 2.18 10.57 9.77
N VAL A 8 0.93 10.60 10.23
CA VAL A 8 -0.23 10.04 9.49
C VAL A 8 -0.49 10.82 8.21
N GLU A 9 -0.47 12.17 8.26
CA GLU A 9 -0.66 13.01 7.08
C GLU A 9 0.40 12.76 5.99
N ARG A 10 1.60 12.36 6.39
CA ARG A 10 2.71 11.99 5.50
C ARG A 10 2.73 10.49 5.16
N HIS A 11 1.71 9.75 5.54
CA HIS A 11 1.58 8.30 5.30
C HIS A 11 2.70 7.43 5.89
N LEU A 12 3.43 7.93 6.89
CA LEU A 12 4.53 7.21 7.53
C LEU A 12 4.07 6.23 8.61
N VAL A 13 2.89 6.44 9.15
CA VAL A 13 2.24 5.55 10.12
C VAL A 13 0.74 5.49 9.87
N SER A 14 0.10 4.41 10.32
CA SER A 14 -1.36 4.29 10.27
C SER A 14 -2.04 5.15 11.36
N PRO A 15 -3.31 5.57 11.16
CA PRO A 15 -4.10 6.22 12.20
C PRO A 15 -4.24 5.35 13.46
N GLU A 16 -4.37 4.04 13.28
CA GLU A 16 -4.51 3.05 14.35
C GLU A 16 -3.25 2.97 15.21
N PHE A 17 -2.08 3.14 14.59
CA PHE A 17 -0.80 3.09 15.28
C PHE A 17 -0.66 4.20 16.32
N ILE A 18 -1.16 5.40 16.03
CA ILE A 18 -1.08 6.55 16.95
C ILE A 18 -2.20 6.60 18.00
N SER A 19 -3.25 5.78 17.85
CA SER A 19 -4.37 5.71 18.79
C SER A 19 -3.96 5.06 20.12
N GLU A 20 -3.08 4.07 20.06
CA GLU A 20 -2.51 3.37 21.19
C GLU A 20 -0.98 3.44 21.11
N THR A 21 -0.32 3.80 22.19
CA THR A 21 1.15 3.97 22.20
C THR A 21 1.86 2.98 23.11
N GLU A 22 1.14 2.26 23.95
CA GLU A 22 1.73 1.31 24.88
C GLU A 22 2.16 0.04 24.13
N GLY A 23 3.39 -0.40 24.37
CA GLY A 23 3.96 -1.59 23.74
C GLY A 23 4.26 -1.45 22.25
N ARG A 24 4.20 -0.24 21.69
CA ARG A 24 4.48 0.06 20.27
C ARG A 24 5.79 0.82 20.11
N ALA A 25 6.47 0.59 19.01
CA ALA A 25 7.67 1.33 18.64
C ALA A 25 7.67 1.68 17.15
N LEU A 26 8.28 2.82 16.82
CA LEU A 26 8.45 3.28 15.44
C LEU A 26 9.94 3.49 15.17
N LEU A 27 10.43 2.87 14.09
CA LEU A 27 11.71 3.20 13.49
C LEU A 27 11.43 3.98 12.22
N LEU A 28 12.13 5.09 12.04
CA LEU A 28 11.95 5.97 10.90
C LEU A 28 13.32 6.28 10.31
N SER A 29 13.45 6.18 8.98
CA SER A 29 14.67 6.61 8.29
C SER A 29 14.83 8.13 8.36
N LYS A 30 16.06 8.63 8.23
CA LYS A 30 16.34 10.07 8.34
C LYS A 30 15.70 10.89 7.23
N ASP A 31 15.54 10.30 6.07
CA ASP A 31 14.89 10.87 4.89
C ASP A 31 13.37 10.64 4.85
N GLU A 32 12.85 9.93 5.86
CA GLU A 32 11.43 9.59 5.99
C GLU A 32 10.86 8.76 4.81
N SER A 33 11.72 8.10 4.04
CA SER A 33 11.30 7.20 2.97
C SER A 33 10.88 5.82 3.46
N MET A 34 11.29 5.44 4.68
CA MET A 34 11.03 4.12 5.28
C MET A 34 10.55 4.26 6.71
N SER A 35 9.57 3.46 7.08
CA SER A 35 9.11 3.30 8.46
C SER A 35 8.89 1.83 8.80
N ILE A 36 9.22 1.46 10.04
CA ILE A 36 8.92 0.15 10.61
C ILE A 36 8.10 0.38 11.87
N MET A 37 6.86 -0.06 11.84
CA MET A 37 5.94 -0.03 12.98
C MET A 37 5.99 -1.37 13.68
N ILE A 38 6.21 -1.37 14.99
CA ILE A 38 6.21 -2.57 15.85
C ILE A 38 4.90 -2.62 16.62
N ASN A 39 4.25 -3.79 16.60
CA ASN A 39 2.96 -4.05 17.23
C ASN A 39 1.84 -3.09 16.75
N GLU A 40 1.73 -2.95 15.43
CA GLU A 40 0.57 -2.31 14.83
C GLU A 40 -0.56 -3.35 14.68
N GLU A 41 -0.92 -3.82 13.52
CA GLU A 41 -1.84 -4.96 13.30
C GLU A 41 -1.06 -6.28 13.42
N ASP A 42 0.05 -6.39 12.68
CA ASP A 42 1.02 -7.47 12.80
C ASP A 42 2.20 -7.01 13.68
N HIS A 43 3.05 -7.94 14.13
CA HIS A 43 4.20 -7.62 14.97
C HIS A 43 5.16 -6.63 14.30
N ILE A 44 5.34 -6.75 12.98
CA ILE A 44 6.18 -5.87 12.17
C ILE A 44 5.39 -5.44 10.95
N ARG A 45 5.32 -4.13 10.73
CA ARG A 45 4.82 -3.53 9.49
C ARG A 45 5.89 -2.62 8.91
N LEU A 46 6.57 -3.12 7.87
CA LEU A 46 7.55 -2.38 7.11
C LEU A 46 6.84 -1.58 6.01
N GLN A 47 7.21 -0.31 5.85
CA GLN A 47 6.64 0.57 4.83
C GLN A 47 7.75 1.35 4.12
N VAL A 48 7.72 1.35 2.81
CA VAL A 48 8.63 2.12 1.96
C VAL A 48 7.81 3.04 1.05
N ILE A 49 8.18 4.30 0.98
CA ILE A 49 7.52 5.33 0.18
C ILE A 49 8.54 5.90 -0.81
N THR A 50 8.17 5.94 -2.08
CA THR A 50 8.97 6.51 -3.17
C THR A 50 8.16 7.52 -3.95
N ASP A 51 8.85 8.46 -4.59
CA ASP A 51 8.22 9.44 -5.46
C ASP A 51 7.88 8.83 -6.83
N GLY A 52 6.77 9.27 -7.40
CA GLY A 52 6.32 8.85 -8.72
C GLY A 52 5.88 7.38 -8.79
N LEU A 53 5.82 6.83 -10.01
CA LEU A 53 5.49 5.42 -10.25
C LEU A 53 6.79 4.60 -10.22
N SER A 54 7.25 4.21 -9.03
CA SER A 54 8.54 3.56 -8.77
C SER A 54 8.38 2.35 -7.84
N LEU A 55 7.37 1.50 -8.12
CA LEU A 55 7.03 0.36 -7.26
C LEU A 55 8.15 -0.68 -7.18
N GLU A 56 8.87 -0.94 -8.29
CA GLU A 56 10.01 -1.85 -8.28
C GLU A 56 11.12 -1.36 -7.34
N GLN A 57 11.43 -0.06 -7.35
CA GLN A 57 12.43 0.52 -6.45
C GLN A 57 11.99 0.44 -4.98
N ALA A 58 10.71 0.69 -4.71
CA ALA A 58 10.15 0.55 -3.37
C ALA A 58 10.24 -0.91 -2.89
N TYR A 59 9.90 -1.85 -3.77
CA TYR A 59 10.00 -3.28 -3.50
C TYR A 59 11.42 -3.73 -3.22
N ASP A 60 12.38 -3.36 -4.06
CA ASP A 60 13.81 -3.72 -3.86
C ASP A 60 14.36 -3.22 -2.52
N THR A 61 13.87 -2.08 -2.05
CA THR A 61 14.26 -1.52 -0.76
C THR A 61 13.59 -2.28 0.39
N ALA A 62 12.30 -2.60 0.25
CA ALA A 62 11.55 -3.38 1.24
C ALA A 62 12.12 -4.80 1.37
N ASP A 63 12.39 -5.48 0.24
CA ASP A 63 12.94 -6.82 0.17
C ASP A 63 14.30 -6.96 0.88
N LYS A 64 15.19 -5.97 0.69
CA LYS A 64 16.48 -5.93 1.41
C LYS A 64 16.31 -5.79 2.92
N LEU A 65 15.33 -5.00 3.36
CA LEU A 65 15.05 -4.84 4.79
C LEU A 65 14.37 -6.09 5.37
N ASP A 66 13.44 -6.68 4.63
CA ASP A 66 12.77 -7.92 4.99
C ASP A 66 13.78 -9.05 5.14
N THR A 67 14.69 -9.23 4.17
CA THR A 67 15.79 -10.20 4.23
C THR A 67 16.67 -9.98 5.46
N LEU A 68 17.04 -8.73 5.77
CA LEU A 68 17.83 -8.41 6.95
C LEU A 68 17.11 -8.76 8.26
N LEU A 69 15.79 -8.57 8.29
CA LEU A 69 14.97 -8.94 9.45
C LEU A 69 14.86 -10.47 9.56
N ASP A 70 14.64 -11.18 8.45
CA ASP A 70 14.52 -12.64 8.40
C ASP A 70 15.81 -13.36 8.83
N GLU A 71 16.99 -12.78 8.53
CA GLU A 71 18.27 -13.30 9.03
C GLU A 71 18.37 -13.32 10.57
N ASN A 72 17.58 -12.50 11.26
CA ASN A 72 17.68 -12.29 12.71
C ASN A 72 16.41 -12.64 13.49
N LEU A 73 15.31 -12.88 12.82
CA LEU A 73 13.99 -13.13 13.39
C LEU A 73 13.38 -14.39 12.78
N GLU A 74 12.63 -15.15 13.57
CA GLU A 74 11.83 -16.25 13.05
C GLU A 74 10.42 -15.73 12.71
N PHE A 75 10.14 -15.58 11.41
CA PHE A 75 8.81 -15.26 10.95
C PHE A 75 7.87 -16.47 10.98
N ALA A 76 6.61 -16.24 11.29
CA ALA A 76 5.57 -17.24 11.12
C ALA A 76 5.29 -17.44 9.63
N PHE A 77 5.86 -18.48 9.05
CA PHE A 77 5.80 -18.79 7.62
C PHE A 77 5.41 -20.25 7.39
N ASP A 78 4.59 -20.48 6.37
CA ASP A 78 4.18 -21.81 5.91
C ASP A 78 4.47 -21.95 4.41
N ASP A 79 5.06 -23.06 3.98
CA ASP A 79 5.49 -23.28 2.58
C ASP A 79 4.34 -23.19 1.56
N LYS A 80 3.09 -23.41 1.98
CA LYS A 80 1.92 -23.34 1.09
C LYS A 80 1.14 -22.05 1.23
N LEU A 81 1.15 -21.45 2.41
CA LEU A 81 0.33 -20.28 2.75
C LEU A 81 1.12 -18.98 2.76
N GLY A 82 2.46 -19.04 2.76
CA GLY A 82 3.32 -17.88 2.89
C GLY A 82 3.37 -17.33 4.31
N TYR A 83 3.51 -16.02 4.47
CA TYR A 83 3.52 -15.36 5.78
C TYR A 83 2.16 -15.50 6.48
N LEU A 84 2.20 -15.99 7.71
CA LEU A 84 1.02 -16.17 8.55
C LEU A 84 0.75 -14.87 9.31
N THR A 85 -0.04 -14.01 8.70
CA THR A 85 -0.40 -12.71 9.23
C THR A 85 -1.60 -12.79 10.17
N GLN A 86 -1.73 -11.83 11.07
CA GLN A 86 -2.87 -11.73 11.98
C GLN A 86 -4.16 -11.41 11.21
N CYS A 87 -4.06 -10.57 10.17
CA CYS A 87 -5.17 -10.27 9.29
C CYS A 87 -5.20 -11.24 8.10
N PRO A 88 -6.27 -12.02 7.89
CA PRO A 88 -6.37 -12.98 6.77
C PRO A 88 -6.22 -12.34 5.38
N THR A 89 -6.50 -11.04 5.25
CA THR A 89 -6.36 -10.31 3.98
C THR A 89 -4.92 -10.04 3.58
N ASN A 90 -3.96 -10.22 4.50
CA ASN A 90 -2.53 -10.05 4.26
C ASN A 90 -1.80 -11.40 4.10
N LEU A 91 -2.50 -12.54 4.38
CA LEU A 91 -1.94 -13.89 4.30
C LEU A 91 -1.33 -14.15 2.91
N GLY A 92 -0.17 -14.77 2.87
CA GLY A 92 0.57 -15.08 1.66
C GLY A 92 1.83 -14.25 1.53
N THR A 93 1.89 -13.32 0.59
CA THR A 93 3.03 -12.40 0.43
C THR A 93 3.21 -11.45 1.62
N GLY A 94 2.17 -11.23 2.44
CA GLY A 94 2.19 -10.19 3.46
C GLY A 94 2.37 -8.77 2.90
N MET A 95 2.36 -8.63 1.56
CA MET A 95 2.72 -7.39 0.87
C MET A 95 1.49 -6.67 0.31
N ARG A 96 1.45 -5.38 0.53
CA ARG A 96 0.55 -4.46 -0.16
C ARG A 96 1.36 -3.42 -0.92
N ALA A 97 1.35 -3.52 -2.25
CA ALA A 97 1.82 -2.47 -3.13
C ALA A 97 0.69 -1.46 -3.38
N SER A 98 0.99 -0.18 -3.39
CA SER A 98 -0.01 0.86 -3.64
C SER A 98 0.59 2.07 -4.37
N VAL A 99 -0.27 2.74 -5.13
CA VAL A 99 0.05 4.00 -5.81
C VAL A 99 -0.97 5.05 -5.43
N MET A 100 -0.49 6.23 -5.06
CA MET A 100 -1.34 7.38 -4.81
C MET A 100 -1.57 8.14 -6.12
N LEU A 101 -2.84 8.33 -6.48
CA LEU A 101 -3.26 8.93 -7.75
C LEU A 101 -4.13 10.16 -7.50
N HIS A 102 -3.86 11.25 -8.22
CA HIS A 102 -4.72 12.43 -8.24
C HIS A 102 -5.66 12.36 -9.44
N LEU A 103 -6.96 12.10 -9.20
CA LEU A 103 -7.95 11.76 -10.22
C LEU A 103 -9.16 12.72 -10.27
N PRO A 104 -8.96 14.05 -10.37
CA PRO A 104 -10.07 15.02 -10.31
C PRO A 104 -11.06 14.89 -11.48
N ALA A 105 -10.58 14.53 -12.68
CA ALA A 105 -11.43 14.35 -13.85
C ALA A 105 -12.36 13.14 -13.70
N LEU A 106 -11.85 12.01 -13.21
CA LEU A 106 -12.63 10.80 -12.97
C LEU A 106 -13.64 10.99 -11.83
N GLU A 107 -13.28 11.72 -10.80
CA GLU A 107 -14.17 12.08 -9.72
C GLU A 107 -15.31 12.96 -10.23
N LYS A 108 -14.99 14.03 -10.95
CA LYS A 108 -15.98 14.95 -11.53
C LYS A 108 -16.95 14.26 -12.49
N SER A 109 -16.46 13.31 -13.28
CA SER A 109 -17.29 12.49 -14.20
C SER A 109 -18.07 11.38 -13.51
N ARG A 110 -17.89 11.19 -12.19
CA ARG A 110 -18.52 10.11 -11.38
C ARG A 110 -18.24 8.70 -11.91
N THR A 111 -17.10 8.50 -12.57
CA THR A 111 -16.73 7.20 -13.17
C THR A 111 -15.92 6.32 -12.23
N ILE A 112 -15.42 6.84 -11.11
CA ILE A 112 -14.57 6.10 -10.16
C ILE A 112 -15.25 4.83 -9.64
N GLY A 113 -16.55 4.88 -9.30
CA GLY A 113 -17.29 3.71 -8.82
C GLY A 113 -17.35 2.58 -9.86
N ARG A 114 -17.49 2.92 -11.16
CA ARG A 114 -17.46 1.93 -12.25
C ARG A 114 -16.06 1.33 -12.42
N ILE A 115 -15.03 2.17 -12.33
CA ILE A 115 -13.63 1.74 -12.39
C ILE A 115 -13.32 0.83 -11.21
N ALA A 116 -13.71 1.20 -9.99
CA ALA A 116 -13.53 0.40 -8.79
C ALA A 116 -14.11 -1.03 -8.94
N GLY A 117 -15.32 -1.14 -9.51
CA GLY A 117 -15.94 -2.45 -9.79
C GLY A 117 -15.16 -3.30 -10.79
N ASN A 118 -14.52 -2.70 -11.78
CA ASN A 118 -13.66 -3.41 -12.72
C ASN A 118 -12.32 -3.80 -12.09
N LEU A 119 -11.71 -2.92 -11.32
CA LEU A 119 -10.46 -3.16 -10.60
C LEU A 119 -10.59 -4.32 -9.59
N SER A 120 -11.71 -4.39 -8.89
CA SER A 120 -11.99 -5.47 -7.94
C SER A 120 -11.98 -6.85 -8.60
N LYS A 121 -12.45 -6.97 -9.86
CA LYS A 121 -12.38 -8.22 -10.63
C LYS A 121 -10.96 -8.63 -11.00
N LEU A 122 -10.04 -7.68 -10.99
CA LEU A 122 -8.61 -7.89 -11.28
C LEU A 122 -7.78 -8.06 -9.99
N GLY A 123 -8.45 -8.16 -8.83
CA GLY A 123 -7.76 -8.29 -7.55
C GLY A 123 -7.12 -7.01 -7.05
N LEU A 124 -7.60 -5.85 -7.53
CA LEU A 124 -7.14 -4.52 -7.11
C LEU A 124 -8.27 -3.75 -6.41
N THR A 125 -7.91 -2.80 -5.58
CA THR A 125 -8.85 -1.93 -4.88
C THR A 125 -8.43 -0.48 -4.98
N ILE A 126 -9.41 0.42 -5.11
CA ILE A 126 -9.22 1.86 -5.06
C ILE A 126 -9.94 2.40 -3.81
N ARG A 127 -9.25 3.23 -3.04
CA ARG A 127 -9.72 3.76 -1.75
C ARG A 127 -9.38 5.24 -1.63
N GLY A 128 -9.87 5.90 -0.59
CA GLY A 128 -9.39 7.23 -0.22
C GLY A 128 -7.92 7.23 0.21
N ALA A 129 -7.34 8.41 0.32
CA ALA A 129 -5.90 8.60 0.56
C ALA A 129 -5.37 7.94 1.85
N TYR A 130 -6.21 7.70 2.83
CA TYR A 130 -5.82 7.13 4.12
C TYR A 130 -6.19 5.63 4.29
N GLY A 131 -6.50 4.94 3.19
CA GLY A 131 -6.73 3.50 3.19
C GLY A 131 -8.19 3.08 3.38
N GLU A 132 -8.41 1.98 4.06
CA GLU A 132 -9.72 1.33 4.18
C GLU A 132 -10.74 2.20 4.91
N GLY A 133 -11.93 2.33 4.29
CA GLY A 133 -13.02 3.14 4.85
C GLY A 133 -12.83 4.66 4.79
N SER A 134 -11.67 5.15 4.28
CA SER A 134 -11.47 6.59 4.13
C SER A 134 -12.17 7.13 2.89
N GLU A 135 -12.76 8.33 3.04
CA GLU A 135 -13.26 9.08 1.90
C GLU A 135 -12.10 9.80 1.17
N PRO A 136 -12.23 9.98 -0.16
CA PRO A 136 -11.22 10.72 -0.90
C PRO A 136 -11.18 12.18 -0.43
N SER A 137 -9.96 12.69 -0.23
CA SER A 137 -9.71 14.09 0.08
C SER A 137 -8.87 14.71 -1.02
N GLY A 138 -9.32 15.84 -1.58
CA GLY A 138 -8.62 16.53 -2.67
C GLY A 138 -8.46 15.68 -3.94
N SER A 139 -9.41 14.80 -4.24
CA SER A 139 -9.35 13.88 -5.40
C SER A 139 -8.16 12.93 -5.40
N LEU A 140 -7.56 12.67 -4.22
CA LEU A 140 -6.49 11.71 -4.03
C LEU A 140 -7.06 10.33 -3.71
N TYR A 141 -6.61 9.34 -4.45
CA TYR A 141 -7.02 7.94 -4.34
C TYR A 141 -5.81 7.03 -4.22
N GLN A 142 -5.92 6.02 -3.39
CA GLN A 142 -4.94 4.95 -3.29
C GLN A 142 -5.43 3.73 -4.08
N LEU A 143 -4.65 3.33 -5.08
CA LEU A 143 -4.83 2.09 -5.81
C LEU A 143 -3.87 1.05 -5.27
N SER A 144 -4.34 -0.13 -4.88
CA SER A 144 -3.49 -1.18 -4.29
C SER A 144 -3.93 -2.59 -4.69
N ASN A 145 -3.02 -3.58 -4.57
CA ASN A 145 -3.43 -4.98 -4.65
C ASN A 145 -4.33 -5.35 -3.46
N GLN A 146 -5.29 -6.22 -3.71
CA GLN A 146 -6.18 -6.81 -2.71
C GLN A 146 -5.84 -8.28 -2.46
N VAL A 147 -5.32 -8.96 -3.50
CA VAL A 147 -4.94 -10.36 -3.42
C VAL A 147 -3.49 -10.45 -2.98
N THR A 148 -3.25 -11.29 -1.97
CA THR A 148 -1.93 -11.55 -1.39
C THR A 148 -1.59 -13.04 -1.37
N LEU A 149 -2.58 -13.92 -1.43
CA LEU A 149 -2.42 -15.38 -1.46
C LEU A 149 -2.50 -15.90 -2.89
N GLY A 150 -1.55 -16.77 -3.26
CA GLY A 150 -1.51 -17.41 -4.58
C GLY A 150 -1.00 -16.50 -5.71
N ILE A 151 -0.36 -15.40 -5.37
CA ILE A 151 0.31 -14.47 -6.29
C ILE A 151 1.72 -14.19 -5.77
N SER A 152 2.67 -13.91 -6.66
CA SER A 152 3.98 -13.41 -6.24
C SER A 152 3.97 -11.88 -6.09
N GLU A 153 4.91 -11.37 -5.30
CA GLU A 153 5.10 -9.92 -5.08
C GLU A 153 5.31 -9.18 -6.41
N LYS A 154 6.15 -9.73 -7.28
CA LYS A 154 6.42 -9.17 -8.62
C LYS A 154 5.17 -9.12 -9.49
N ALA A 155 4.39 -10.19 -9.51
CA ALA A 155 3.14 -10.21 -10.28
C ALA A 155 2.11 -9.21 -9.74
N ALA A 156 2.06 -8.99 -8.42
CA ALA A 156 1.20 -7.98 -7.82
C ALA A 156 1.63 -6.55 -8.23
N ILE A 157 2.93 -6.28 -8.28
CA ILE A 157 3.51 -5.00 -8.73
C ILE A 157 3.23 -4.77 -10.21
N GLU A 158 3.56 -5.74 -11.07
CA GLU A 158 3.32 -5.65 -12.51
C GLU A 158 1.84 -5.41 -12.85
N ASN A 159 0.92 -6.09 -12.16
CA ASN A 159 -0.51 -5.89 -12.35
C ASN A 159 -0.93 -4.45 -11.99
N LEU A 160 -0.37 -3.90 -10.92
CA LEU A 160 -0.67 -2.55 -10.47
C LEU A 160 -0.11 -1.49 -11.42
N GLU A 161 1.15 -1.64 -11.87
CA GLU A 161 1.79 -0.72 -12.82
C GLU A 161 1.10 -0.72 -14.17
N ASN A 162 0.82 -1.89 -14.73
CA ASN A 162 0.11 -2.02 -16.01
C ASN A 162 -1.25 -1.31 -15.97
N LEU A 163 -1.98 -1.42 -14.87
CA LEU A 163 -3.26 -0.75 -14.71
C LEU A 163 -3.15 0.76 -14.58
N CYS A 164 -2.13 1.25 -13.86
CA CYS A 164 -1.87 2.68 -13.78
C CYS A 164 -1.55 3.27 -15.15
N LEU A 165 -0.76 2.58 -15.96
CA LEU A 165 -0.34 3.06 -17.28
C LEU A 165 -1.46 2.96 -18.31
N ILE A 166 -2.16 1.84 -18.40
CA ILE A 166 -3.11 1.55 -19.49
C ILE A 166 -4.51 2.11 -19.21
N HIS A 167 -5.02 1.95 -18.01
CA HIS A 167 -6.44 2.25 -17.71
C HIS A 167 -6.68 3.62 -17.08
N ILE A 168 -5.67 4.24 -16.50
CA ILE A 168 -5.80 5.52 -15.80
C ILE A 168 -5.13 6.64 -16.59
N SER A 169 -3.99 6.38 -17.26
CA SER A 169 -3.26 7.39 -18.04
C SER A 169 -3.77 7.52 -19.48
N GLU A 170 -4.18 6.43 -20.13
CA GLU A 170 -4.58 6.42 -21.54
C GLU A 170 -5.97 7.03 -21.83
N PRO A 171 -7.03 6.79 -21.05
CA PRO A 171 -8.33 7.42 -21.31
C PRO A 171 -8.29 8.93 -21.26
N THR A 172 -7.40 9.51 -20.47
CA THR A 172 -7.24 10.96 -20.36
C THR A 172 -6.57 11.55 -21.60
N ARG A 173 -5.82 10.76 -22.38
CA ARG A 173 -5.21 11.16 -23.66
C ARG A 173 -6.18 11.08 -24.83
N GLN A 174 -7.10 10.12 -24.83
CA GLN A 174 -8.08 9.94 -25.91
C GLN A 174 -9.24 10.93 -25.86
N GLU A 175 -9.56 11.50 -24.69
CA GLU A 175 -10.59 12.55 -24.57
C GLU A 175 -10.05 13.97 -24.85
N ALA A 176 -8.75 14.13 -25.10
CA ALA A 176 -8.11 15.42 -25.36
C ALA A 176 -7.83 15.68 -26.87
N ILE A 177 -8.36 14.86 -27.79
CA ILE A 177 -8.41 15.06 -29.24
C ILE A 177 -9.87 15.22 -29.68
#